data_99963c269579e8d978b85d74f0f01a31
#
_entry.id   99963c269579e8d978b85d74f0f01a31
#
_cell.length_a   1.000
_cell.length_b   1.000
_cell.length_c   1.000
_cell.angle_alpha   90.00
_cell.angle_beta   90.00
_cell.angle_gamma   90.00
#
_symmetry.space_group_name_H-M   'P 1'
#
loop_
_entity.id
_entity.type
_entity.pdbx_description
1 polymer ?
#
loop_
_entity_poly.entity_id
_entity_poly.type
_entity_poly.pdbx_seq_one_letter_code
_entity_poly.pdbx_strand_id
1 'polypeptide(L)'
;MFWSETLSIVQGIVVSCAAITGSIVAVRGLSTWKKQTKGHADYELARRILISLFRLRDAIDAVRHPMMWAHEIPLPPEDQAANMEQNKIDHYGRTQAYQARWDRVQKERTNLYADLLESEALWGLELKTLFGDISSLQHELWLCVHRYLEISDPDTDAETRKALRDIKNSERNILYDNLSESGDDFKNEMRAAIERIEAYLKPKLIR
;
A
#
# COMPACT_ATOMS: atom_id res chain seq x y z
N MET A 1 -15.97 29.85 71.86
CA MET A 1 -16.23 28.44 71.57
C MET A 1 -17.01 28.26 70.26
N PHE A 2 -18.10 29.02 69.98
CA PHE A 2 -18.89 28.94 68.74
C PHE A 2 -18.13 29.29 67.45
N TRP A 3 -17.23 30.25 67.48
CA TRP A 3 -16.49 30.70 66.26
C TRP A 3 -15.49 29.67 65.74
N SER A 4 -14.93 28.84 66.60
CA SER A 4 -13.98 27.81 66.17
C SER A 4 -14.68 26.60 65.51
N GLU A 5 -15.90 26.26 65.94
CA GLU A 5 -16.70 25.17 65.34
C GLU A 5 -17.22 25.54 63.97
N THR A 6 -17.75 26.82 63.83
CA THR A 6 -18.22 27.30 62.52
C THR A 6 -17.08 27.38 61.49
N LEU A 7 -15.86 27.77 61.90
CA LEU A 7 -14.70 27.85 61.01
C LEU A 7 -14.27 26.45 60.53
N SER A 8 -14.31 25.43 61.41
CA SER A 8 -13.95 24.06 61.03
C SER A 8 -14.97 23.41 60.05
N ILE A 9 -16.26 23.72 60.21
CA ILE A 9 -17.33 23.26 59.29
C ILE A 9 -17.15 23.90 57.91
N VAL A 10 -16.93 25.21 57.85
CA VAL A 10 -16.68 25.91 56.59
C VAL A 10 -15.44 25.39 55.88
N GLN A 11 -14.37 25.19 56.61
CA GLN A 11 -13.14 24.57 56.06
C GLN A 11 -13.38 23.17 55.52
N GLY A 12 -14.15 22.33 56.23
CA GLY A 12 -14.52 20.98 55.79
C GLY A 12 -15.32 20.99 54.48
N ILE A 13 -16.27 21.91 54.35
CA ILE A 13 -17.07 22.06 53.12
C ILE A 13 -16.17 22.50 51.97
N VAL A 14 -15.31 23.50 52.13
CA VAL A 14 -14.40 24.00 51.11
C VAL A 14 -13.45 22.89 50.62
N VAL A 15 -12.85 22.13 51.54
CA VAL A 15 -11.97 21.01 51.20
C VAL A 15 -12.73 19.92 50.42
N SER A 16 -13.94 19.58 50.85
CA SER A 16 -14.77 18.59 50.17
C SER A 16 -15.15 19.02 48.77
N CYS A 17 -15.56 20.28 48.61
CA CYS A 17 -15.85 20.83 47.26
C CYS A 17 -14.61 20.85 46.37
N ALA A 18 -13.46 21.23 46.88
CA ALA A 18 -12.20 21.21 46.14
C ALA A 18 -11.80 19.78 45.72
N ALA A 19 -11.97 18.80 46.61
CA ALA A 19 -11.68 17.38 46.32
C ALA A 19 -12.62 16.82 45.23
N ILE A 20 -13.91 17.12 45.30
CA ILE A 20 -14.89 16.70 44.29
C ILE A 20 -14.57 17.34 42.92
N THR A 21 -14.30 18.64 42.91
CA THR A 21 -13.96 19.37 41.69
C THR A 21 -12.67 18.84 41.08
N GLY A 22 -11.65 18.63 41.87
CA GLY A 22 -10.37 18.03 41.45
C GLY A 22 -10.55 16.63 40.85
N SER A 23 -11.38 15.79 41.46
CA SER A 23 -11.69 14.46 40.93
C SER A 23 -12.39 14.49 39.58
N ILE A 24 -13.37 15.40 39.39
CA ILE A 24 -14.09 15.58 38.14
C ILE A 24 -13.12 16.04 37.05
N VAL A 25 -12.27 17.01 37.30
CA VAL A 25 -11.26 17.50 36.35
C VAL A 25 -10.26 16.41 35.99
N ALA A 26 -9.79 15.62 36.96
CA ALA A 26 -8.88 14.51 36.70
C ALA A 26 -9.49 13.45 35.78
N VAL A 27 -10.74 13.01 36.04
CA VAL A 27 -11.44 12.02 35.21
C VAL A 27 -11.68 12.54 33.80
N ARG A 28 -12.12 13.81 33.67
CA ARG A 28 -12.31 14.44 32.35
C ARG A 28 -10.99 14.61 31.61
N GLY A 29 -9.95 15.07 32.29
CA GLY A 29 -8.61 15.19 31.71
C GLY A 29 -8.08 13.87 31.19
N LEU A 30 -8.19 12.79 31.97
CA LEU A 30 -7.77 11.44 31.57
C LEU A 30 -8.56 10.92 30.35
N SER A 31 -9.88 11.16 30.32
CA SER A 31 -10.71 10.74 29.19
C SER A 31 -10.37 11.52 27.91
N THR A 32 -10.10 12.80 28.02
CA THR A 32 -9.67 13.66 26.90
C THR A 32 -8.31 13.24 26.39
N TRP A 33 -7.37 13.00 27.29
CA TRP A 33 -6.03 12.52 26.95
C TRP A 33 -6.08 11.15 26.22
N LYS A 34 -6.86 10.20 26.70
CA LYS A 34 -7.05 8.90 26.02
C LYS A 34 -7.61 9.07 24.60
N LYS A 35 -8.60 9.94 24.42
CA LYS A 35 -9.18 10.24 23.09
C LYS A 35 -8.15 10.88 22.16
N GLN A 36 -7.36 11.82 22.66
CA GLN A 36 -6.31 12.49 21.89
C GLN A 36 -5.21 11.51 21.47
N THR A 37 -4.75 10.67 22.40
CA THR A 37 -3.70 9.68 22.13
C THR A 37 -4.17 8.65 21.10
N LYS A 38 -5.40 8.12 21.27
CA LYS A 38 -5.98 7.20 20.27
C LYS A 38 -6.08 7.84 18.90
N GLY A 39 -6.56 9.07 18.82
CA GLY A 39 -6.71 9.73 17.57
C GLY A 39 -5.42 10.12 16.88
N HIS A 40 -4.39 10.40 17.64
CA HIS A 40 -3.07 10.61 17.05
C HIS A 40 -2.54 9.30 16.45
N ALA A 41 -2.70 8.17 17.16
CA ALA A 41 -2.32 6.85 16.63
C ALA A 41 -3.11 6.49 15.35
N ASP A 42 -4.43 6.70 15.35
CA ASP A 42 -5.28 6.47 14.18
C ASP A 42 -4.85 7.35 12.99
N TYR A 43 -4.56 8.61 13.22
CA TYR A 43 -4.08 9.55 12.21
C TYR A 43 -2.75 9.11 11.60
N GLU A 44 -1.76 8.79 12.44
CA GLU A 44 -0.43 8.40 11.98
C GLU A 44 -0.48 7.09 11.18
N LEU A 45 -1.26 6.11 11.62
CA LEU A 45 -1.43 4.86 10.89
C LEU A 45 -2.12 5.09 9.55
N ALA A 46 -3.22 5.84 9.50
CA ALA A 46 -3.93 6.16 8.27
C ALA A 46 -3.04 6.90 7.27
N ARG A 47 -2.21 7.84 7.73
CA ARG A 47 -1.24 8.57 6.92
C ARG A 47 -0.16 7.64 6.35
N ARG A 48 0.41 6.73 7.16
CA ARG A 48 1.41 5.75 6.70
C ARG A 48 0.83 4.84 5.63
N ILE A 49 -0.38 4.32 5.84
CA ILE A 49 -1.07 3.44 4.88
C ILE A 49 -1.27 4.15 3.54
N LEU A 50 -1.74 5.40 3.54
CA LEU A 50 -1.94 6.16 2.30
C LEU A 50 -0.62 6.41 1.55
N ILE A 51 0.44 6.77 2.26
CA ILE A 51 1.77 6.96 1.64
C ILE A 51 2.26 5.66 1.01
N SER A 52 2.15 4.54 1.74
CA SER A 52 2.56 3.21 1.25
C SER A 52 1.70 2.77 0.07
N LEU A 53 0.39 3.05 0.09
CA LEU A 53 -0.54 2.78 -1.01
C LEU A 53 -0.16 3.55 -2.28
N PHE A 54 0.14 4.85 -2.18
CA PHE A 54 0.56 5.64 -3.33
C PHE A 54 1.90 5.18 -3.90
N ARG A 55 2.85 4.80 -3.03
CA ARG A 55 4.13 4.20 -3.48
C ARG A 55 3.92 2.88 -4.21
N LEU A 56 3.01 2.04 -3.73
CA LEU A 56 2.64 0.78 -4.39
C LEU A 56 2.01 1.06 -5.76
N ARG A 57 1.08 2.01 -5.86
CA ARG A 57 0.51 2.45 -7.14
C ARG A 57 1.62 2.89 -8.11
N ASP A 58 2.49 3.79 -7.68
CA ASP A 58 3.57 4.32 -8.53
C ASP A 58 4.55 3.21 -8.97
N ALA A 59 4.78 2.20 -8.12
CA ALA A 59 5.57 1.03 -8.47
C ALA A 59 4.87 0.14 -9.53
N ILE A 60 3.55 -0.05 -9.42
CA ILE A 60 2.74 -0.78 -10.40
C ILE A 60 2.70 -0.02 -11.74
N ASP A 61 2.52 1.29 -11.71
CA ASP A 61 2.55 2.14 -12.91
C ASP A 61 3.92 2.06 -13.61
N ALA A 62 5.01 1.99 -12.85
CA ALA A 62 6.35 1.80 -13.39
C ALA A 62 6.53 0.44 -14.10
N VAL A 63 5.91 -0.64 -13.60
CA VAL A 63 5.91 -1.96 -14.30
C VAL A 63 5.21 -1.85 -15.65
N ARG A 64 4.09 -1.12 -15.72
CA ARG A 64 3.26 -0.96 -16.92
C ARG A 64 3.79 0.10 -17.89
N HIS A 65 4.81 0.86 -17.50
CA HIS A 65 5.35 1.91 -18.37
C HIS A 65 5.99 1.28 -19.62
N PRO A 66 5.56 1.65 -20.85
CA PRO A 66 5.99 0.98 -22.06
C PRO A 66 7.47 1.23 -22.41
N MET A 67 8.03 2.35 -21.93
CA MET A 67 9.43 2.69 -22.16
C MET A 67 10.31 2.12 -21.07
N MET A 68 11.38 1.44 -21.46
CA MET A 68 12.50 1.05 -20.60
C MET A 68 13.72 1.87 -20.96
N TRP A 69 14.37 2.43 -19.95
CA TRP A 69 15.60 3.19 -20.14
C TRP A 69 16.79 2.24 -20.27
N ALA A 70 17.82 2.64 -21.00
CA ALA A 70 19.01 1.82 -21.23
C ALA A 70 19.69 1.33 -19.92
N HIS A 71 19.63 2.12 -18.85
CA HIS A 71 20.17 1.73 -17.54
C HIS A 71 19.33 0.67 -16.80
N GLU A 72 18.08 0.46 -17.20
CA GLU A 72 17.20 -0.60 -16.65
C GLU A 72 17.46 -1.95 -17.33
N ILE A 73 18.14 -1.97 -18.46
CA ILE A 73 18.37 -3.16 -19.30
C ILE A 73 19.84 -3.56 -19.16
N PRO A 74 20.24 -4.31 -18.12
CA PRO A 74 21.62 -4.73 -17.95
C PRO A 74 22.02 -5.75 -19.00
N LEU A 75 23.29 -5.73 -19.37
CA LEU A 75 23.89 -6.78 -20.15
C LEU A 75 24.25 -7.97 -19.25
N PRO A 76 24.23 -9.20 -19.78
CA PRO A 76 24.75 -10.34 -19.03
C PRO A 76 26.26 -10.17 -18.75
N PRO A 77 26.81 -10.85 -17.72
CA PRO A 77 28.25 -10.86 -17.44
C PRO A 77 29.05 -11.22 -18.70
N GLU A 78 30.24 -10.63 -18.87
CA GLU A 78 31.05 -10.76 -20.10
C GLU A 78 31.36 -12.22 -20.47
N ASP A 79 31.62 -13.05 -19.45
CA ASP A 79 31.89 -14.50 -19.60
C ASP A 79 30.69 -15.26 -20.17
N GLN A 80 29.47 -14.83 -19.85
CA GLN A 80 28.23 -15.40 -20.38
C GLN A 80 27.87 -14.80 -21.75
N ALA A 81 28.01 -13.48 -21.88
CA ALA A 81 27.65 -12.75 -23.10
C ALA A 81 28.45 -13.21 -24.32
N ALA A 82 29.73 -13.58 -24.12
CA ALA A 82 30.62 -14.01 -25.21
C ALA A 82 30.10 -15.23 -26.02
N ASN A 83 29.23 -16.04 -25.41
CA ASN A 83 28.68 -17.24 -26.02
C ASN A 83 27.16 -17.18 -26.26
N MET A 84 26.54 -16.03 -26.03
CA MET A 84 25.08 -15.85 -26.18
C MET A 84 24.74 -15.24 -27.52
N GLU A 85 23.65 -15.71 -28.12
CA GLU A 85 23.05 -15.07 -29.27
C GLU A 85 22.38 -13.73 -28.85
N GLN A 86 22.30 -12.77 -29.79
CA GLN A 86 21.77 -11.43 -29.49
C GLN A 86 20.34 -11.47 -28.93
N ASN A 87 19.48 -12.37 -29.43
CA ASN A 87 18.11 -12.55 -28.93
C ASN A 87 18.06 -12.98 -27.45
N LYS A 88 19.04 -13.79 -27.00
CA LYS A 88 19.17 -14.20 -25.59
C LYS A 88 19.69 -13.07 -24.72
N ILE A 89 20.63 -12.27 -25.24
CA ILE A 89 21.09 -11.06 -24.55
C ILE A 89 19.93 -10.07 -24.36
N ASP A 90 19.14 -9.84 -25.40
CA ASP A 90 17.98 -8.94 -25.34
C ASP A 90 16.88 -9.45 -24.41
N HIS A 91 16.67 -10.77 -24.38
CA HIS A 91 15.73 -11.40 -23.45
C HIS A 91 16.22 -11.30 -22.01
N TYR A 92 17.49 -11.57 -21.75
CA TYR A 92 18.13 -11.42 -20.43
C TYR A 92 17.91 -9.99 -19.90
N GLY A 93 18.29 -8.99 -20.69
CA GLY A 93 18.17 -7.59 -20.27
C GLY A 93 16.73 -7.20 -19.93
N ARG A 94 15.76 -7.62 -20.74
CA ARG A 94 14.33 -7.38 -20.46
C ARG A 94 13.86 -8.08 -19.19
N THR A 95 14.25 -9.33 -19.00
CA THR A 95 13.88 -10.10 -17.81
C THR A 95 14.40 -9.44 -16.55
N GLN A 96 15.67 -8.99 -16.55
CA GLN A 96 16.24 -8.26 -15.42
C GLN A 96 15.55 -6.92 -15.17
N ALA A 97 15.18 -6.19 -16.22
CA ALA A 97 14.46 -4.93 -16.09
C ALA A 97 13.07 -5.12 -15.45
N TYR A 98 12.30 -6.12 -15.91
CA TYR A 98 11.01 -6.45 -15.29
C TYR A 98 11.18 -6.96 -13.86
N GLN A 99 12.21 -7.77 -13.58
CA GLN A 99 12.51 -8.24 -12.24
C GLN A 99 12.78 -7.05 -11.29
N ALA A 100 13.63 -6.11 -11.68
CA ALA A 100 13.93 -4.93 -10.88
C ALA A 100 12.69 -4.06 -10.61
N ARG A 101 11.84 -3.86 -11.62
CA ARG A 101 10.56 -3.15 -11.45
C ARG A 101 9.62 -3.90 -10.51
N TRP A 102 9.56 -5.22 -10.61
CA TRP A 102 8.72 -6.06 -9.76
C TRP A 102 9.22 -6.13 -8.32
N ASP A 103 10.53 -6.19 -8.11
CA ASP A 103 11.13 -6.13 -6.77
C ASP A 103 10.73 -4.85 -6.03
N ARG A 104 10.61 -3.73 -6.75
CA ARG A 104 10.07 -2.50 -6.17
C ARG A 104 8.60 -2.65 -5.75
N VAL A 105 7.77 -3.28 -6.57
CA VAL A 105 6.36 -3.57 -6.20
C VAL A 105 6.31 -4.44 -4.94
N GLN A 106 7.11 -5.49 -4.87
CA GLN A 106 7.16 -6.39 -3.69
C GLN A 106 7.63 -5.66 -2.43
N LYS A 107 8.61 -4.78 -2.55
CA LYS A 107 9.09 -3.95 -1.43
C LYS A 107 7.98 -3.06 -0.88
N GLU A 108 7.29 -2.31 -1.75
CA GLU A 108 6.23 -1.41 -1.32
C GLU A 108 5.01 -2.18 -0.78
N ARG A 109 4.70 -3.33 -1.35
CA ARG A 109 3.68 -4.25 -0.83
C ARG A 109 4.02 -4.75 0.58
N THR A 110 5.28 -5.13 0.83
CA THR A 110 5.71 -5.62 2.14
C THR A 110 5.60 -4.53 3.21
N ASN A 111 6.00 -3.29 2.88
CA ASN A 111 5.86 -2.15 3.76
C ASN A 111 4.39 -1.89 4.13
N LEU A 112 3.53 -1.88 3.10
CA LEU A 112 2.08 -1.68 3.27
C LEU A 112 1.44 -2.80 4.10
N TYR A 113 1.87 -4.05 3.92
CA TYR A 113 1.30 -5.19 4.63
C TYR A 113 1.52 -5.11 6.15
N ALA A 114 2.65 -4.58 6.60
CA ALA A 114 2.91 -4.35 8.02
C ALA A 114 1.89 -3.35 8.62
N ASP A 115 1.64 -2.24 7.93
CA ASP A 115 0.64 -1.25 8.35
C ASP A 115 -0.80 -1.81 8.30
N LEU A 116 -1.11 -2.71 7.34
CA LEU A 116 -2.41 -3.38 7.26
C LEU A 116 -2.64 -4.34 8.43
N LEU A 117 -1.62 -5.04 8.92
CA LEU A 117 -1.73 -5.87 10.11
C LEU A 117 -1.99 -5.02 11.36
N GLU A 118 -1.32 -3.87 11.50
CA GLU A 118 -1.59 -2.93 12.58
C GLU A 118 -3.04 -2.40 12.50
N SER A 119 -3.51 -2.07 11.29
CA SER A 119 -4.88 -1.60 11.09
C SER A 119 -5.93 -2.68 11.39
N GLU A 120 -5.66 -3.94 11.06
CA GLU A 120 -6.54 -5.07 11.40
C GLU A 120 -6.72 -5.20 12.91
N ALA A 121 -5.63 -5.04 13.67
CA ALA A 121 -5.67 -5.09 15.14
C ALA A 121 -6.45 -3.92 15.76
N LEU A 122 -6.41 -2.73 15.17
CA LEU A 122 -7.01 -1.51 15.70
C LEU A 122 -8.42 -1.23 15.18
N TRP A 123 -8.69 -1.54 13.90
CA TRP A 123 -9.91 -1.15 13.18
C TRP A 123 -10.71 -2.34 12.63
N GLY A 124 -10.18 -3.57 12.74
CA GLY A 124 -10.82 -4.78 12.19
C GLY A 124 -10.47 -5.02 10.71
N LEU A 125 -11.19 -5.97 10.10
CA LEU A 125 -10.87 -6.52 8.77
C LEU A 125 -11.29 -5.65 7.58
N GLU A 126 -12.09 -4.61 7.80
CA GLU A 126 -12.73 -3.85 6.72
C GLU A 126 -11.71 -3.26 5.74
N LEU A 127 -10.66 -2.59 6.24
CA LEU A 127 -9.61 -2.03 5.40
C LEU A 127 -8.89 -3.10 4.58
N LYS A 128 -8.54 -4.22 5.21
CA LYS A 128 -7.87 -5.35 4.55
C LYS A 128 -8.72 -5.92 3.40
N THR A 129 -10.03 -5.96 3.57
CA THR A 129 -10.97 -6.39 2.53
C THR A 129 -10.93 -5.44 1.32
N LEU A 130 -10.87 -4.12 1.54
CA LEU A 130 -10.76 -3.13 0.47
C LEU A 130 -9.46 -3.28 -0.34
N PHE A 131 -8.38 -3.76 0.27
CA PHE A 131 -7.12 -4.06 -0.43
C PHE A 131 -7.19 -5.32 -1.30
N GLY A 132 -8.24 -6.13 -1.20
CA GLY A 132 -8.45 -7.32 -2.02
C GLY A 132 -8.44 -7.01 -3.51
N ASP A 133 -9.08 -5.93 -3.93
CA ASP A 133 -9.15 -5.51 -5.34
C ASP A 133 -7.76 -5.13 -5.89
N ILE A 134 -6.97 -4.38 -5.12
CA ILE A 134 -5.59 -4.03 -5.50
C ILE A 134 -4.73 -5.29 -5.61
N SER A 135 -4.89 -6.24 -4.68
CA SER A 135 -4.15 -7.50 -4.71
C SER A 135 -4.51 -8.35 -5.93
N SER A 136 -5.77 -8.35 -6.34
CA SER A 136 -6.24 -9.06 -7.54
C SER A 136 -5.65 -8.44 -8.82
N LEU A 137 -5.68 -7.11 -8.95
CA LEU A 137 -5.08 -6.39 -10.07
C LEU A 137 -3.55 -6.60 -10.13
N GLN A 138 -2.88 -6.56 -8.99
CA GLN A 138 -1.44 -6.85 -8.91
C GLN A 138 -1.12 -8.27 -9.37
N HIS A 139 -1.92 -9.27 -8.98
CA HIS A 139 -1.73 -10.66 -9.39
C HIS A 139 -1.96 -10.83 -10.88
N GLU A 140 -3.01 -10.22 -11.44
CA GLU A 140 -3.28 -10.23 -12.89
C GLU A 140 -2.11 -9.64 -13.68
N LEU A 141 -1.57 -8.49 -13.25
CA LEU A 141 -0.40 -7.89 -13.87
C LEU A 141 0.84 -8.78 -13.80
N TRP A 142 1.07 -9.43 -12.64
CA TRP A 142 2.17 -10.36 -12.48
C TRP A 142 2.10 -11.52 -13.47
N LEU A 143 0.94 -12.14 -13.61
CA LEU A 143 0.71 -13.21 -14.60
C LEU A 143 0.94 -12.72 -16.03
N CYS A 144 0.47 -11.51 -16.35
CA CYS A 144 0.64 -10.91 -17.68
C CYS A 144 2.12 -10.68 -18.00
N VAL A 145 2.90 -10.13 -17.08
CA VAL A 145 4.36 -9.91 -17.24
C VAL A 145 5.09 -11.24 -17.38
N HIS A 146 4.79 -12.21 -16.51
CA HIS A 146 5.44 -13.52 -16.54
C HIS A 146 5.22 -14.23 -17.86
N ARG A 147 3.98 -14.26 -18.33
CA ARG A 147 3.62 -14.82 -19.64
C ARG A 147 4.29 -14.09 -20.79
N TYR A 148 4.38 -12.75 -20.73
CA TYR A 148 5.09 -11.98 -21.75
C TYR A 148 6.57 -12.36 -21.83
N LEU A 149 7.25 -12.51 -20.72
CA LEU A 149 8.66 -12.93 -20.66
C LEU A 149 8.83 -14.34 -21.21
N GLU A 150 7.97 -15.26 -20.83
CA GLU A 150 8.03 -16.66 -21.29
C GLU A 150 7.76 -16.80 -22.81
N ILE A 151 6.80 -16.04 -23.37
CA ILE A 151 6.57 -15.99 -24.82
C ILE A 151 7.78 -15.42 -25.57
N SER A 152 8.50 -14.47 -24.96
CA SER A 152 9.66 -13.79 -25.56
C SER A 152 10.98 -14.52 -25.33
N ASP A 153 10.99 -15.56 -24.51
CA ASP A 153 12.17 -16.36 -24.25
C ASP A 153 12.54 -17.18 -25.51
N PRO A 154 13.76 -17.01 -26.07
CA PRO A 154 14.23 -17.78 -27.22
C PRO A 154 14.24 -19.29 -26.98
N ASP A 155 14.43 -19.75 -25.74
CA ASP A 155 14.53 -21.16 -25.39
C ASP A 155 13.15 -21.82 -25.16
N THR A 156 12.06 -21.05 -25.13
CA THR A 156 10.69 -21.61 -25.06
C THR A 156 10.35 -22.36 -26.35
N ASP A 157 9.89 -23.59 -26.23
CA ASP A 157 9.48 -24.40 -27.37
C ASP A 157 8.25 -23.82 -28.10
N ALA A 158 8.08 -24.23 -29.38
CA ALA A 158 7.05 -23.65 -30.25
C ALA A 158 5.62 -23.98 -29.77
N GLU A 159 5.38 -25.14 -29.16
CA GLU A 159 4.08 -25.59 -28.69
C GLU A 159 3.66 -24.78 -27.46
N THR A 160 4.52 -24.70 -26.46
CA THR A 160 4.33 -23.87 -25.26
C THR A 160 4.11 -22.41 -25.62
N ARG A 161 4.95 -21.86 -26.52
CA ARG A 161 4.82 -20.46 -26.98
C ARG A 161 3.47 -20.21 -27.67
N LYS A 162 2.98 -21.17 -28.45
CA LYS A 162 1.66 -21.07 -29.09
C LYS A 162 0.55 -21.08 -28.05
N ALA A 163 0.57 -22.01 -27.10
CA ALA A 163 -0.42 -22.11 -26.03
C ALA A 163 -0.48 -20.81 -25.19
N LEU A 164 0.67 -20.25 -24.82
CA LEU A 164 0.75 -19.00 -24.08
C LEU A 164 0.23 -17.79 -24.88
N ARG A 165 0.46 -17.76 -26.20
CA ARG A 165 -0.11 -16.73 -27.08
C ARG A 165 -1.63 -16.83 -27.16
N ASP A 166 -2.17 -18.03 -27.25
CA ASP A 166 -3.61 -18.26 -27.31
C ASP A 166 -4.29 -17.76 -26.01
N ILE A 167 -3.68 -18.07 -24.84
CA ILE A 167 -4.13 -17.53 -23.55
C ILE A 167 -4.04 -16.00 -23.54
N LYS A 168 -2.91 -15.41 -23.94
CA LYS A 168 -2.73 -13.96 -24.00
C LYS A 168 -3.79 -13.28 -24.88
N ASN A 169 -4.17 -13.88 -26.00
CA ASN A 169 -5.15 -13.32 -26.93
C ASN A 169 -6.58 -13.41 -26.40
N SER A 170 -6.87 -14.31 -25.45
CA SER A 170 -8.17 -14.44 -24.80
C SER A 170 -8.35 -13.50 -23.59
N GLU A 171 -7.27 -12.90 -23.09
CA GLU A 171 -7.27 -12.01 -21.94
C GLU A 171 -7.15 -10.54 -22.37
N ARG A 172 -7.50 -9.63 -21.44
CA ARG A 172 -7.30 -8.20 -21.66
C ARG A 172 -5.81 -7.86 -21.64
N ASN A 173 -5.40 -6.94 -22.53
CA ASN A 173 -4.01 -6.49 -22.56
C ASN A 173 -3.76 -5.41 -21.53
N ILE A 174 -3.10 -5.76 -20.43
CA ILE A 174 -2.77 -4.86 -19.31
C ILE A 174 -1.27 -4.60 -19.16
N LEU A 175 -0.45 -5.18 -20.04
CA LEU A 175 1.01 -5.11 -19.92
C LEU A 175 1.52 -3.67 -19.97
N TYR A 176 0.94 -2.84 -20.83
CA TYR A 176 1.35 -1.46 -21.00
C TYR A 176 0.21 -0.49 -20.68
N ASP A 177 0.56 0.62 -20.01
CA ASP A 177 -0.32 1.78 -19.89
C ASP A 177 -0.45 2.46 -21.25
N ASN A 178 -1.66 2.85 -21.63
CA ASN A 178 -1.91 3.59 -22.87
C ASN A 178 -1.48 5.06 -22.79
N LEU A 179 -1.00 5.52 -21.64
CA LEU A 179 -0.53 6.88 -21.35
C LEU A 179 -1.57 7.99 -21.66
N SER A 180 -2.85 7.64 -21.83
CA SER A 180 -3.92 8.61 -22.03
C SER A 180 -4.38 9.21 -20.69
N GLU A 181 -4.93 10.44 -20.73
CA GLU A 181 -5.51 11.10 -19.55
C GLU A 181 -6.69 10.31 -18.97
N SER A 182 -7.50 9.68 -19.83
CA SER A 182 -8.63 8.85 -19.42
C SER A 182 -8.19 7.53 -18.77
N GLY A 183 -6.93 7.12 -18.97
CA GLY A 183 -6.43 5.80 -18.58
C GLY A 183 -7.00 4.66 -19.43
N ASP A 184 -6.60 3.44 -19.08
CA ASP A 184 -7.23 2.20 -19.52
C ASP A 184 -8.05 1.56 -18.41
N ASP A 185 -8.72 0.45 -18.69
CA ASP A 185 -9.59 -0.22 -17.73
C ASP A 185 -8.83 -0.62 -16.44
N PHE A 186 -7.62 -1.17 -16.57
CA PHE A 186 -6.78 -1.52 -15.40
C PHE A 186 -6.48 -0.30 -14.53
N LYS A 187 -6.09 0.81 -15.14
CA LYS A 187 -5.78 2.06 -14.43
C LYS A 187 -7.01 2.65 -13.76
N ASN A 188 -8.17 2.57 -14.41
CA ASN A 188 -9.43 3.04 -13.87
C ASN A 188 -9.91 2.16 -12.70
N GLU A 189 -9.77 0.84 -12.78
CA GLU A 189 -10.07 -0.09 -11.69
C GLU A 189 -9.14 0.14 -10.49
N MET A 190 -7.83 0.33 -10.75
CA MET A 190 -6.86 0.67 -9.71
C MET A 190 -7.22 1.98 -9.02
N ARG A 191 -7.58 3.02 -9.79
CA ARG A 191 -8.02 4.31 -9.25
C ARG A 191 -9.25 4.16 -8.37
N ALA A 192 -10.28 3.44 -8.86
CA ALA A 192 -11.50 3.20 -8.09
C ALA A 192 -11.24 2.42 -6.79
N ALA A 193 -10.32 1.44 -6.80
CA ALA A 193 -9.92 0.72 -5.59
C ALA A 193 -9.23 1.65 -4.59
N ILE A 194 -8.32 2.50 -5.05
CA ILE A 194 -7.62 3.50 -4.22
C ILE A 194 -8.63 4.50 -3.62
N GLU A 195 -9.56 5.04 -4.41
CA GLU A 195 -10.58 5.98 -3.94
C GLU A 195 -11.46 5.39 -2.82
N ARG A 196 -11.81 4.11 -2.88
CA ARG A 196 -12.52 3.43 -1.79
C ARG A 196 -11.70 3.35 -0.50
N ILE A 197 -10.42 3.07 -0.61
CA ILE A 197 -9.50 3.04 0.54
C ILE A 197 -9.31 4.45 1.12
N GLU A 198 -9.14 5.45 0.27
CA GLU A 198 -9.07 6.86 0.70
C GLU A 198 -10.33 7.29 1.45
N ALA A 199 -11.51 6.96 0.92
CA ALA A 199 -12.79 7.26 1.55
C ALA A 199 -12.91 6.64 2.95
N TYR A 200 -12.42 5.40 3.13
CA TYR A 200 -12.37 4.73 4.44
C TYR A 200 -11.39 5.40 5.41
N LEU A 201 -10.23 5.83 4.93
CA LEU A 201 -9.17 6.41 5.77
C LEU A 201 -9.39 7.90 6.08
N LYS A 202 -10.08 8.64 5.20
CA LYS A 202 -10.30 10.09 5.32
C LYS A 202 -10.88 10.53 6.67
N PRO A 203 -11.88 9.88 7.26
CA PRO A 203 -12.39 10.23 8.60
C PRO A 203 -11.36 10.10 9.73
N LYS A 204 -10.32 9.28 9.55
CA LYS A 204 -9.25 9.07 10.53
C LYS A 204 -8.14 10.14 10.43
N LEU A 205 -8.09 10.86 9.30
CA LEU A 205 -7.16 11.96 9.04
C LEU A 205 -7.73 13.33 9.43
N ILE A 206 -9.06 13.45 9.53
CA ILE A 206 -9.74 14.70 9.88
C ILE A 206 -10.11 14.66 11.36
N ARG A 207 -9.48 15.49 12.17
CA ARG A 207 -9.85 15.77 13.55
C ARG A 207 -9.89 17.25 13.84
#